data_d5fd0cf7927b2cc6aac478e0b02ec6cd
#
_entry.id   d5fd0cf7927b2cc6aac478e0b02ec6cd
#
_cell.length_a   1.000
_cell.length_b   1.000
_cell.length_c   1.000
_cell.angle_alpha   90.00
_cell.angle_beta   90.00
_cell.angle_gamma   90.00
#
_symmetry.space_group_name_H-M   'P 1'
#
loop_
_entity.id
_entity.type
_entity.pdbx_description
1 polymer ?
#
loop_
_entity_poly.entity_id
_entity_poly.type
_entity_poly.pdbx_seq_one_letter_code
_entity_poly.pdbx_strand_id
1 'polypeptide(L)'
;METKKQKTWVIIAIIILGIIAFLIPNQIAAQTGIKRTDLQKHALSIPGRETVQARIDFDGHAAFGKHSHPGEEIIYVLEGSLEYEVEGQGTVILKAGEVLFIPAGVVHSARNNTDLQASELATYIVEKGKPVLVLKK
;
A
#
# COMPACT_ATOMS: atom_id res chain seq x y z
N MET A 1 -55.69 0.87 6.72
CA MET A 1 -55.50 1.21 5.28
C MET A 1 -54.32 2.21 5.20
N GLU A 2 -53.13 1.73 4.93
CA GLU A 2 -51.97 2.58 4.74
C GLU A 2 -52.10 3.38 3.43
N THR A 3 -52.02 4.69 3.51
CA THR A 3 -52.17 5.56 2.35
C THR A 3 -50.99 5.43 1.40
N LYS A 4 -51.21 5.52 0.07
CA LYS A 4 -50.22 5.43 -1.00
C LYS A 4 -48.98 6.30 -0.76
N LYS A 5 -49.12 7.42 -0.02
CA LYS A 5 -48.04 8.32 0.39
C LYS A 5 -47.04 7.70 1.38
N GLN A 6 -47.51 6.90 2.32
CA GLN A 6 -46.63 6.25 3.30
C GLN A 6 -45.68 5.21 2.66
N LYS A 7 -46.17 4.44 1.68
CA LYS A 7 -45.35 3.46 0.95
C LYS A 7 -44.22 4.12 0.12
N THR A 8 -44.51 5.29 -0.44
CA THR A 8 -43.53 6.04 -1.24
C THR A 8 -42.36 6.56 -0.39
N TRP A 9 -42.65 7.03 0.83
CA TRP A 9 -41.59 7.51 1.76
C TRP A 9 -40.69 6.39 2.29
N VAL A 10 -41.26 5.21 2.54
CA VAL A 10 -40.47 4.04 2.99
C VAL A 10 -39.53 3.56 1.89
N ILE A 11 -39.97 3.55 0.63
CA ILE A 11 -39.15 3.13 -0.52
C ILE A 11 -38.02 4.15 -0.75
N ILE A 12 -38.29 5.44 -0.65
CA ILE A 12 -37.26 6.50 -0.80
C ILE A 12 -36.23 6.41 0.34
N ALA A 13 -36.65 6.15 1.57
CA ALA A 13 -35.73 6.00 2.70
C ALA A 13 -34.79 4.79 2.55
N ILE A 14 -35.28 3.68 2.03
CA ILE A 14 -34.48 2.46 1.78
C ILE A 14 -33.47 2.69 0.64
N ILE A 15 -33.84 3.41 -0.42
CA ILE A 15 -32.95 3.74 -1.52
C ILE A 15 -31.82 4.71 -1.07
N ILE A 16 -32.13 5.69 -0.21
CA ILE A 16 -31.12 6.62 0.33
C ILE A 16 -30.14 5.89 1.26
N LEU A 17 -30.60 4.94 2.10
CA LEU A 17 -29.70 4.14 2.94
C LEU A 17 -28.79 3.21 2.11
N GLY A 18 -29.28 2.68 0.99
CA GLY A 18 -28.50 1.81 0.09
C GLY A 18 -27.39 2.55 -0.67
N ILE A 19 -27.58 3.84 -0.98
CA ILE A 19 -26.61 4.66 -1.71
C ILE A 19 -25.48 5.16 -0.79
N ILE A 20 -25.76 5.38 0.48
CA ILE A 20 -24.74 5.84 1.46
C ILE A 20 -23.74 4.74 1.79
N ALA A 21 -24.12 3.46 1.73
CA ALA A 21 -23.21 2.32 1.97
C ALA A 21 -22.16 2.11 0.86
N PHE A 22 -22.32 2.74 -0.33
CA PHE A 22 -21.40 2.59 -1.47
C PHE A 22 -20.35 3.71 -1.57
N LEU A 23 -20.39 4.70 -0.67
CA LEU A 23 -19.49 5.87 -0.66
C LEU A 23 -18.55 5.89 0.53
N ILE A 24 -18.29 4.74 1.18
CA ILE A 24 -17.16 4.66 2.11
C ILE A 24 -15.92 4.53 1.22
N PRO A 25 -15.11 5.60 1.05
CA PRO A 25 -13.83 5.44 0.41
C PRO A 25 -13.07 4.41 1.24
N ASN A 26 -12.47 3.45 0.58
CA ASN A 26 -11.54 2.51 1.20
C ASN A 26 -10.36 3.36 1.70
N GLN A 27 -10.52 3.98 2.85
CA GLN A 27 -9.49 4.74 3.54
C GLN A 27 -8.45 3.69 3.96
N ILE A 28 -7.50 3.40 3.05
CA ILE A 28 -6.20 2.94 3.48
C ILE A 28 -5.73 4.07 4.39
N ALA A 29 -5.77 3.85 5.70
CA ALA A 29 -5.31 4.83 6.66
C ALA A 29 -3.89 5.19 6.23
N ALA A 30 -3.71 6.42 5.73
CA ALA A 30 -2.40 6.94 5.38
C ALA A 30 -1.56 6.79 6.64
N GLN A 31 -0.52 5.98 6.60
CA GLN A 31 0.34 5.79 7.76
C GLN A 31 1.02 7.13 8.02
N THR A 32 0.91 7.62 9.25
CA THR A 32 1.42 8.93 9.63
C THR A 32 2.93 9.00 9.33
N GLY A 33 3.35 10.06 8.64
CA GLY A 33 4.75 10.29 8.30
C GLY A 33 5.28 9.49 7.11
N ILE A 34 4.38 8.85 6.33
CA ILE A 34 4.77 8.14 5.10
C ILE A 34 4.05 8.74 3.92
N LYS A 35 4.81 9.09 2.88
CA LYS A 35 4.29 9.61 1.62
C LYS A 35 4.69 8.70 0.47
N ARG A 36 3.70 8.22 -0.28
CA ARG A 36 3.89 7.51 -1.53
C ARG A 36 3.71 8.45 -2.72
N THR A 37 4.65 8.41 -3.65
CA THR A 37 4.58 9.10 -4.95
C THR A 37 4.72 8.06 -6.06
N ASP A 38 3.64 7.82 -6.80
CA ASP A 38 3.67 6.90 -7.95
C ASP A 38 4.45 7.55 -9.10
N LEU A 39 5.40 6.81 -9.67
CA LEU A 39 6.31 7.29 -10.71
C LEU A 39 5.93 6.76 -12.09
N GLN A 40 5.76 5.44 -12.21
CA GLN A 40 5.40 4.80 -13.47
C GLN A 40 4.74 3.44 -13.26
N LYS A 41 3.98 3.02 -14.27
CA LYS A 41 3.33 1.71 -14.33
C LYS A 41 3.30 1.23 -15.77
N HIS A 42 3.80 0.01 -16.03
CA HIS A 42 3.84 -0.57 -17.37
C HIS A 42 3.51 -2.07 -17.35
N ALA A 43 2.79 -2.53 -18.36
CA ALA A 43 2.67 -3.96 -18.63
C ALA A 43 4.04 -4.50 -19.07
N LEU A 44 4.38 -5.69 -18.57
CA LEU A 44 5.59 -6.38 -19.01
C LEU A 44 5.36 -7.22 -20.25
N SER A 45 6.43 -7.62 -20.95
CA SER A 45 6.37 -8.59 -22.05
C SER A 45 5.91 -9.97 -21.61
N ILE A 46 6.02 -10.28 -20.32
CA ILE A 46 5.49 -11.50 -19.71
C ILE A 46 3.96 -11.32 -19.53
N PRO A 47 3.10 -12.18 -20.12
CA PRO A 47 1.66 -12.05 -20.00
C PRO A 47 1.19 -12.04 -18.54
N GLY A 48 0.22 -11.16 -18.24
CA GLY A 48 -0.39 -11.07 -16.90
C GLY A 48 0.48 -10.39 -15.83
N ARG A 49 1.62 -9.85 -16.18
CA ARG A 49 2.51 -9.12 -15.27
C ARG A 49 2.63 -7.64 -15.62
N GLU A 50 2.81 -6.83 -14.59
CA GLU A 50 3.09 -5.40 -14.72
C GLU A 50 4.18 -4.98 -13.73
N THR A 51 4.90 -3.93 -14.06
CA THR A 51 5.77 -3.24 -13.11
C THR A 51 5.11 -1.96 -12.65
N VAL A 52 5.24 -1.69 -11.35
CA VAL A 52 4.83 -0.43 -10.72
C VAL A 52 6.03 0.11 -9.98
N GLN A 53 6.32 1.39 -10.16
CA GLN A 53 7.42 2.03 -9.45
C GLN A 53 6.92 3.24 -8.68
N ALA A 54 7.31 3.33 -7.42
CA ALA A 54 6.96 4.41 -6.53
C ALA A 54 8.16 4.86 -5.69
N ARG A 55 8.21 6.14 -5.37
CA ARG A 55 9.05 6.68 -4.31
C ARG A 55 8.24 6.67 -3.01
N ILE A 56 8.83 6.18 -1.94
CA ILE A 56 8.26 6.19 -0.60
C ILE A 56 9.17 7.03 0.29
N ASP A 57 8.64 8.11 0.83
CA ASP A 57 9.32 8.98 1.78
C ASP A 57 8.84 8.66 3.19
N PHE A 58 9.79 8.54 4.13
CA PHE A 58 9.56 8.28 5.54
C PHE A 58 10.07 9.46 6.34
N ASP A 59 9.19 10.14 7.06
CA ASP A 59 9.60 11.12 8.07
C ASP A 59 10.41 10.43 9.18
N GLY A 60 11.10 11.23 10.00
CA GLY A 60 11.79 10.69 11.17
C GLY A 60 10.84 9.87 12.05
N HIS A 61 11.26 8.68 12.46
CA HIS A 61 10.49 7.71 13.26
C HIS A 61 9.21 7.17 12.64
N ALA A 62 8.95 7.43 11.36
CA ALA A 62 7.80 6.83 10.65
C ALA A 62 7.99 5.33 10.43
N ALA A 63 6.90 4.57 10.54
CA ALA A 63 6.90 3.12 10.35
C ALA A 63 5.72 2.68 9.47
N PHE A 64 6.01 1.80 8.51
CA PHE A 64 5.02 1.08 7.72
C PHE A 64 4.85 -0.33 8.26
N GLY A 65 3.62 -0.65 8.67
CA GLY A 65 3.30 -1.93 9.32
C GLY A 65 3.46 -3.15 8.41
N LYS A 66 3.21 -4.32 8.96
CA LYS A 66 3.32 -5.59 8.25
C LYS A 66 2.42 -5.64 7.02
N HIS A 67 2.99 -6.00 5.90
CA HIS A 67 2.30 -6.12 4.62
C HIS A 67 3.01 -7.12 3.69
N SER A 68 2.40 -7.42 2.57
CA SER A 68 3.00 -8.19 1.49
C SER A 68 2.52 -7.67 0.13
N HIS A 69 3.13 -8.15 -0.94
CA HIS A 69 2.77 -7.81 -2.31
C HIS A 69 2.42 -9.07 -3.12
N PRO A 70 1.50 -9.00 -4.10
CA PRO A 70 1.15 -10.14 -4.98
C PRO A 70 2.21 -10.37 -6.08
N GLY A 71 3.46 -10.11 -5.77
CA GLY A 71 4.63 -10.23 -6.64
C GLY A 71 5.87 -9.78 -5.91
N GLU A 72 6.97 -9.69 -6.63
CA GLU A 72 8.27 -9.30 -6.10
C GLU A 72 8.35 -7.79 -5.87
N GLU A 73 9.13 -7.38 -4.88
CA GLU A 73 9.53 -6.00 -4.65
C GLU A 73 11.05 -5.87 -4.68
N ILE A 74 11.53 -4.87 -5.39
CA ILE A 74 12.94 -4.48 -5.40
C ILE A 74 13.02 -3.08 -4.80
N ILE A 75 13.73 -2.97 -3.70
CA ILE A 75 13.95 -1.73 -2.95
C ILE A 75 15.34 -1.21 -3.25
N TYR A 76 15.44 0.11 -3.50
CA TYR A 76 16.69 0.86 -3.56
C TYR A 76 16.55 2.05 -2.63
N VAL A 77 17.37 2.13 -1.58
CA VAL A 77 17.33 3.28 -0.65
C VAL A 77 17.98 4.49 -1.32
N LEU A 78 17.19 5.56 -1.47
CA LEU A 78 17.61 6.80 -2.11
C LEU A 78 18.31 7.73 -1.14
N GLU A 79 17.82 7.78 0.11
CA GLU A 79 18.28 8.74 1.13
C GLU A 79 18.07 8.16 2.54
N GLY A 80 18.98 8.48 3.46
CA GLY A 80 18.87 8.11 4.85
C GLY A 80 19.16 6.64 5.13
N SER A 81 18.44 6.08 6.10
CA SER A 81 18.53 4.67 6.50
C SER A 81 17.15 4.13 6.85
N LEU A 82 16.85 2.95 6.37
CA LEU A 82 15.61 2.24 6.64
C LEU A 82 15.90 0.85 7.22
N GLU A 83 15.11 0.44 8.19
CA GLU A 83 15.13 -0.89 8.77
C GLU A 83 13.91 -1.68 8.29
N TYR A 84 14.16 -2.89 7.84
CA TYR A 84 13.14 -3.84 7.37
C TYR A 84 13.13 -5.07 8.27
N GLU A 85 11.93 -5.50 8.67
CA GLU A 85 11.71 -6.84 9.22
C GLU A 85 11.13 -7.71 8.12
N VAL A 86 11.83 -8.76 7.73
CA VAL A 86 11.44 -9.64 6.61
C VAL A 86 11.21 -11.05 7.13
N GLU A 87 10.02 -11.59 6.92
CA GLU A 87 9.68 -12.96 7.34
C GLU A 87 10.65 -13.99 6.75
N GLY A 88 11.21 -14.83 7.61
CA GLY A 88 12.22 -15.83 7.24
C GLY A 88 13.65 -15.31 7.06
N GLN A 89 13.86 -13.98 7.05
CA GLN A 89 15.18 -13.37 6.91
C GLN A 89 15.62 -12.58 8.16
N GLY A 90 14.64 -12.01 8.91
CA GLY A 90 14.88 -11.18 10.08
C GLY A 90 15.08 -9.70 9.73
N THR A 91 15.81 -9.00 10.58
CA THR A 91 16.07 -7.57 10.48
C THR A 91 17.18 -7.26 9.48
N VAL A 92 16.90 -6.34 8.54
CA VAL A 92 17.85 -5.81 7.55
C VAL A 92 17.86 -4.30 7.64
N ILE A 93 19.04 -3.70 7.83
CA ILE A 93 19.19 -2.23 7.83
C ILE A 93 19.90 -1.83 6.54
N LEU A 94 19.27 -0.95 5.77
CA LEU A 94 19.80 -0.42 4.52
C LEU A 94 20.07 1.08 4.64
N LYS A 95 21.16 1.51 4.02
CA LYS A 95 21.52 2.93 3.84
C LYS A 95 21.35 3.33 2.38
N ALA A 96 21.38 4.62 2.12
CA ALA A 96 21.36 5.17 0.76
C ALA A 96 22.36 4.44 -0.16
N GLY A 97 21.88 3.99 -1.33
CA GLY A 97 22.64 3.20 -2.30
C GLY A 97 22.54 1.69 -2.14
N GLU A 98 21.95 1.19 -1.05
CA GLU A 98 21.79 -0.24 -0.80
C GLU A 98 20.43 -0.76 -1.30
N VAL A 99 20.35 -2.08 -1.54
CA VAL A 99 19.22 -2.74 -2.17
C VAL A 99 18.71 -3.91 -1.33
N LEU A 100 17.40 -4.21 -1.47
CA LEU A 100 16.77 -5.39 -0.89
C LEU A 100 15.81 -5.99 -1.90
N PHE A 101 15.78 -7.31 -1.99
CA PHE A 101 14.80 -8.06 -2.76
C PHE A 101 13.82 -8.76 -1.80
N ILE A 102 12.53 -8.51 -1.98
CA ILE A 102 11.46 -9.16 -1.24
C ILE A 102 10.72 -10.10 -2.20
N PRO A 103 10.72 -11.42 -1.95
CA PRO A 103 9.98 -12.39 -2.76
C PRO A 103 8.46 -12.16 -2.70
N ALA A 104 7.75 -12.61 -3.72
CA ALA A 104 6.29 -12.53 -3.79
C ALA A 104 5.62 -13.14 -2.54
N GLY A 105 4.69 -12.38 -1.95
CA GLY A 105 3.89 -12.82 -0.80
C GLY A 105 4.61 -12.80 0.55
N VAL A 106 5.91 -12.52 0.60
CA VAL A 106 6.67 -12.46 1.85
C VAL A 106 6.23 -11.25 2.69
N VAL A 107 5.87 -11.52 3.96
CA VAL A 107 5.46 -10.48 4.89
C VAL A 107 6.68 -9.70 5.36
N HIS A 108 6.58 -8.38 5.31
CA HIS A 108 7.64 -7.48 5.77
C HIS A 108 7.06 -6.18 6.30
N SER A 109 7.89 -5.41 6.98
CA SER A 109 7.60 -4.04 7.43
C SER A 109 8.84 -3.18 7.24
N ALA A 110 8.68 -1.86 7.22
CA ALA A 110 9.77 -0.90 7.08
C ALA A 110 9.64 0.21 8.10
N ARG A 111 10.76 0.73 8.60
CA ARG A 111 10.75 1.90 9.49
C ARG A 111 12.02 2.74 9.37
N ASN A 112 11.84 4.01 9.63
CA ASN A 112 12.94 4.96 9.80
C ASN A 112 13.18 5.16 11.29
N ASN A 113 14.31 4.67 11.82
CA ASN A 113 14.66 4.81 13.24
C ASN A 113 15.48 6.07 13.54
N THR A 114 15.59 7.00 12.60
CA THR A 114 16.37 8.23 12.73
C THR A 114 15.47 9.46 12.84
N ASP A 115 16.04 10.59 13.26
CA ASP A 115 15.32 11.88 13.30
C ASP A 115 15.22 12.54 11.91
N LEU A 116 16.01 12.08 10.94
CA LEU A 116 16.05 12.63 9.58
C LEU A 116 15.09 11.89 8.66
N GLN A 117 14.73 12.51 7.55
CA GLN A 117 13.95 11.86 6.49
C GLN A 117 14.78 10.75 5.84
N ALA A 118 14.10 9.67 5.47
CA ALA A 118 14.63 8.60 4.61
C ALA A 118 13.70 8.36 3.44
N SER A 119 14.22 7.82 2.34
CA SER A 119 13.39 7.47 1.19
C SER A 119 13.90 6.28 0.43
N GLU A 120 12.99 5.57 -0.20
CA GLU A 120 13.27 4.43 -1.07
C GLU A 120 12.60 4.58 -2.43
N LEU A 121 13.20 3.93 -3.43
CA LEU A 121 12.57 3.60 -4.70
C LEU A 121 12.10 2.16 -4.62
N ALA A 122 10.80 1.96 -4.57
CA ALA A 122 10.18 0.65 -4.59
C ALA A 122 9.75 0.29 -6.01
N THR A 123 10.23 -0.85 -6.51
CA THR A 123 9.85 -1.39 -7.82
C THR A 123 9.16 -2.73 -7.61
N TYR A 124 7.88 -2.77 -7.94
CA TYR A 124 7.03 -3.96 -7.84
C TYR A 124 6.89 -4.64 -9.20
N ILE A 125 7.03 -5.97 -9.22
CA ILE A 125 6.73 -6.82 -10.38
C ILE A 125 5.57 -7.72 -9.96
N VAL A 126 4.35 -7.32 -10.32
CA VAL A 126 3.13 -7.87 -9.73
C VAL A 126 2.18 -8.42 -10.80
N GLU A 127 1.19 -9.16 -10.34
CA GLU A 127 0.08 -9.62 -11.17
C GLU A 127 -0.77 -8.43 -11.62
N LYS A 128 -1.01 -8.31 -12.93
CA LYS A 128 -1.76 -7.20 -13.52
C LYS A 128 -3.18 -7.15 -12.96
N GLY A 129 -3.59 -5.95 -12.51
CA GLY A 129 -4.93 -5.71 -11.97
C GLY A 129 -5.14 -6.15 -10.52
N LYS A 130 -4.12 -6.67 -9.85
CA LYS A 130 -4.15 -6.92 -8.40
C LYS A 130 -3.74 -5.67 -7.61
N PRO A 131 -4.28 -5.46 -6.40
CA PRO A 131 -3.75 -4.45 -5.49
C PRO A 131 -2.28 -4.73 -5.19
N VAL A 132 -1.41 -3.70 -5.32
CA VAL A 132 0.03 -3.85 -5.03
C VAL A 132 0.29 -4.17 -3.57
N LEU A 133 -0.56 -3.68 -2.66
CA LEU A 133 -0.40 -3.78 -1.21
C LEU A 133 -1.47 -4.67 -0.58
N VAL A 134 -1.05 -5.60 0.27
CA VAL A 134 -1.90 -6.44 1.13
C VAL A 134 -1.45 -6.27 2.58
N LEU A 135 -2.21 -5.49 3.37
CA LEU A 135 -1.93 -5.30 4.80
C LEU A 135 -2.11 -6.60 5.58
N LYS A 136 -1.26 -6.82 6.57
CA LYS A 136 -1.30 -7.96 7.50
C LYS A 136 -1.59 -7.45 8.92
N LYS A 137 -2.33 -8.24 9.66
CA LYS A 137 -2.62 -7.97 11.08
C LYS A 137 -1.52 -8.53 11.97
#